data_25f9ba5e901652255c9ec7091e0f1a59
#
_entry.id   25f9ba5e901652255c9ec7091e0f1a59
#
_cell.length_a   1.000
_cell.length_b   1.000
_cell.length_c   1.000
_cell.angle_alpha   90.00
_cell.angle_beta   90.00
_cell.angle_gamma   90.00
#
_symmetry.space_group_name_H-M   'P 1'
#
loop_
_entity.id
_entity.type
_entity.pdbx_description
1 polymer ?
#
loop_
_entity_poly.entity_id
_entity_poly.type
_entity_poly.pdbx_seq_one_letter_code
_entity_poly.pdbx_strand_id
1 'polypeptide(L)'
;LSTVKKIAEGSVATQTIYVDAVNGADSRDGTTQAKALQTLSMALQLTQYARKAVIYLAAGTYTVPDKTLTLLGRDVRIYGDTAATTTLQGNLVCENSFLLMRRVTIDSTDSTTANPTANTITLQYRAAIRMVDCTINTAGKNAINITEMSNANFVGTTIRGASQYAVYVRGLSDAKIYTCTDETTKGVHAGGGSVVYINNATGASFPYTNDSSEIVFVDGRQVLPKTTTVSDVAMDSPN
;
A
#
# COMPACT_ATOMS: atom_id res chain seq x y z
N LEU A 1 12.71 32.61 5.87
CA LEU A 1 11.78 33.32 6.77
C LEU A 1 10.32 32.85 6.61
N SER A 2 9.86 32.46 5.40
CA SER A 2 8.47 32.03 5.18
C SER A 2 8.15 30.66 5.81
N THR A 3 9.07 29.72 5.80
CA THR A 3 8.86 28.36 6.34
C THR A 3 8.83 28.37 7.86
N VAL A 4 9.74 29.08 8.51
CA VAL A 4 9.79 29.23 9.97
C VAL A 4 8.53 29.94 10.50
N LYS A 5 8.04 30.93 9.76
CA LYS A 5 6.81 31.66 10.12
C LYS A 5 5.58 30.75 10.04
N LYS A 6 5.48 29.86 9.04
CA LYS A 6 4.39 28.88 8.92
C LYS A 6 4.40 27.83 10.03
N ILE A 7 5.56 27.43 10.51
CA ILE A 7 5.68 26.51 11.66
C ILE A 7 5.23 27.20 12.96
N ALA A 8 5.52 28.50 13.14
CA ALA A 8 5.10 29.26 14.31
C ALA A 8 3.61 29.59 14.33
N GLU A 9 2.95 29.64 13.17
CA GLU A 9 1.52 29.96 13.04
C GLU A 9 0.59 28.72 13.19
N GLY A 10 1.14 27.58 13.59
CA GLY A 10 0.38 26.33 13.87
C GLY A 10 -0.09 25.61 12.60
N SER A 11 0.40 24.43 12.46
CA SER A 11 0.12 23.39 11.47
C SER A 11 -0.73 23.79 10.25
N VAL A 12 -0.09 23.85 9.10
CA VAL A 12 -0.80 23.87 7.80
C VAL A 12 -1.69 22.63 7.75
N ALA A 13 -3.00 22.81 7.80
CA ALA A 13 -3.95 21.70 7.93
C ALA A 13 -3.82 20.67 6.80
N THR A 14 -3.65 21.14 5.58
CA THR A 14 -3.39 20.31 4.39
C THR A 14 -2.44 21.05 3.47
N GLN A 15 -1.43 20.36 2.97
CA GLN A 15 -0.51 20.90 1.97
C GLN A 15 -0.58 20.05 0.70
N THR A 16 -0.79 20.72 -0.44
CA THR A 16 -0.85 20.09 -1.76
C THR A 16 0.40 20.41 -2.54
N ILE A 17 1.04 19.40 -3.11
CA ILE A 17 2.27 19.50 -3.90
C ILE A 17 2.12 18.72 -5.21
N TYR A 18 2.64 19.30 -6.28
CA TYR A 18 2.73 18.69 -7.60
C TYR A 18 4.17 18.27 -7.88
N VAL A 19 4.35 17.08 -8.44
CA VAL A 19 5.65 16.49 -8.77
C VAL A 19 5.61 15.98 -10.21
N ASP A 20 6.63 16.31 -10.98
CA ASP A 20 6.83 15.88 -12.36
C ASP A 20 8.29 15.45 -12.54
N ALA A 21 8.52 14.14 -12.66
CA ALA A 21 9.86 13.58 -12.76
C ALA A 21 10.60 14.03 -14.03
N VAL A 22 9.87 14.44 -15.06
CA VAL A 22 10.43 14.81 -16.38
C VAL A 22 10.63 16.33 -16.51
N ASN A 23 9.61 17.13 -16.17
CA ASN A 23 9.60 18.57 -16.40
C ASN A 23 9.69 19.39 -15.10
N GLY A 24 9.68 18.73 -13.94
CA GLY A 24 9.78 19.35 -12.63
C GLY A 24 11.19 19.87 -12.31
N ALA A 25 11.29 20.66 -11.24
CA ALA A 25 12.58 21.07 -10.67
C ALA A 25 12.44 21.29 -9.16
N ASP A 26 13.34 20.73 -8.37
CA ASP A 26 13.30 20.81 -6.91
C ASP A 26 13.63 22.22 -6.34
N SER A 27 14.03 23.14 -7.22
CA SER A 27 14.15 24.56 -6.90
C SER A 27 12.81 25.33 -6.90
N ARG A 28 11.73 24.70 -7.35
CA ARG A 28 10.38 25.28 -7.41
C ARG A 28 9.64 25.05 -6.09
N ASP A 29 8.44 25.62 -5.95
CA ASP A 29 7.63 25.49 -4.73
C ASP A 29 6.62 24.34 -4.75
N GLY A 30 6.40 23.68 -5.89
CA GLY A 30 5.46 22.56 -6.06
C GLY A 30 3.98 22.91 -5.91
N THR A 31 3.61 24.19 -5.78
CA THR A 31 2.22 24.58 -5.45
C THR A 31 1.25 24.48 -6.62
N THR A 32 1.74 24.38 -7.84
CA THR A 32 0.97 24.18 -9.07
C THR A 32 1.67 23.20 -10.01
N GLN A 33 0.98 22.66 -11.01
CA GLN A 33 1.59 21.79 -12.02
C GLN A 33 2.72 22.50 -12.78
N ALA A 34 2.57 23.79 -13.11
CA ALA A 34 3.60 24.57 -13.79
C ALA A 34 4.85 24.80 -12.94
N LYS A 35 4.73 24.70 -11.62
CA LYS A 35 5.81 24.82 -10.65
C LYS A 35 6.11 23.49 -9.95
N ALA A 36 5.85 22.37 -10.63
CA ALA A 36 6.07 21.04 -10.07
C ALA A 36 7.52 20.84 -9.62
N LEU A 37 7.68 20.12 -8.51
CA LEU A 37 8.97 19.59 -8.07
C LEU A 37 9.40 18.46 -9.01
N GLN A 38 10.65 18.08 -8.98
CA GLN A 38 11.14 16.93 -9.74
C GLN A 38 11.04 15.63 -8.96
N THR A 39 11.28 15.65 -7.64
CA THR A 39 11.40 14.45 -6.84
C THR A 39 10.29 14.32 -5.79
N LEU A 40 9.87 13.07 -5.54
CA LEU A 40 8.98 12.75 -4.43
C LEU A 40 9.62 13.08 -3.07
N SER A 41 10.94 12.92 -2.96
CA SER A 41 11.69 13.23 -1.74
C SER A 41 11.55 14.68 -1.33
N MET A 42 11.69 15.61 -2.27
CA MET A 42 11.51 17.04 -2.00
C MET A 42 10.06 17.34 -1.60
N ALA A 43 9.07 16.73 -2.27
CA ALA A 43 7.66 16.89 -1.90
C ALA A 43 7.38 16.43 -0.46
N LEU A 44 7.92 15.30 -0.05
CA LEU A 44 7.79 14.77 1.31
C LEU A 44 8.52 15.63 2.34
N GLN A 45 9.68 16.18 1.98
CA GLN A 45 10.43 17.11 2.82
C GLN A 45 9.66 18.42 3.02
N LEU A 46 9.11 19.01 1.96
CA LEU A 46 8.33 20.24 2.09
C LEU A 46 7.04 20.07 2.90
N THR A 47 6.46 18.86 2.87
CA THR A 47 5.22 18.55 3.58
C THR A 47 5.42 17.89 4.96
N GLN A 48 6.65 17.82 5.46
CA GLN A 48 6.97 17.07 6.69
C GLN A 48 6.21 17.54 7.94
N TYR A 49 5.81 18.80 8.01
CA TYR A 49 5.05 19.38 9.13
C TYR A 49 3.57 19.58 8.81
N ALA A 50 3.09 19.18 7.64
CA ALA A 50 1.67 19.24 7.30
C ALA A 50 0.90 18.14 8.06
N ARG A 51 -0.29 18.46 8.58
CA ARG A 51 -1.19 17.43 9.14
C ARG A 51 -1.58 16.40 8.09
N LYS A 52 -1.72 16.85 6.84
CA LYS A 52 -2.01 16.02 5.68
C LYS A 52 -1.19 16.50 4.50
N ALA A 53 -0.43 15.61 3.89
CA ALA A 53 0.25 15.86 2.62
C ALA A 53 -0.59 15.28 1.48
N VAL A 54 -0.86 16.06 0.44
CA VAL A 54 -1.51 15.63 -0.80
C VAL A 54 -0.52 15.83 -1.93
N ILE A 55 -0.10 14.76 -2.57
CA ILE A 55 0.96 14.77 -3.59
C ILE A 55 0.38 14.25 -4.90
N TYR A 56 0.42 15.05 -5.94
CA TYR A 56 0.07 14.68 -7.30
C TYR A 56 1.33 14.39 -8.10
N LEU A 57 1.43 13.18 -8.63
CA LEU A 57 2.53 12.72 -9.47
C LEU A 57 2.09 12.74 -10.94
N ALA A 58 2.79 13.47 -11.79
CA ALA A 58 2.65 13.35 -13.23
C ALA A 58 3.13 11.96 -13.71
N ALA A 59 2.88 11.62 -14.96
CA ALA A 59 3.45 10.42 -15.56
C ALA A 59 4.98 10.45 -15.47
N GLY A 60 5.58 9.35 -15.00
CA GLY A 60 7.03 9.24 -14.81
C GLY A 60 7.40 8.19 -13.78
N THR A 61 8.70 8.00 -13.62
CA THR A 61 9.30 7.10 -12.64
C THR A 61 9.94 7.90 -11.52
N TYR A 62 9.57 7.58 -10.30
CA TYR A 62 10.01 8.24 -9.07
C TYR A 62 10.78 7.24 -8.22
N THR A 63 12.09 7.36 -8.16
CA THR A 63 12.93 6.53 -7.31
C THR A 63 12.87 7.04 -5.88
N VAL A 64 12.59 6.14 -4.92
CA VAL A 64 12.62 6.49 -3.50
C VAL A 64 14.06 6.43 -2.97
N PRO A 65 14.46 7.35 -2.06
CA PRO A 65 15.78 7.33 -1.44
C PRO A 65 16.05 6.00 -0.73
N ASP A 66 17.29 5.54 -0.77
CA ASP A 66 17.74 4.32 -0.08
C ASP A 66 16.86 3.09 -0.35
N LYS A 67 16.18 3.08 -1.51
CA LYS A 67 15.29 1.99 -1.97
C LYS A 67 14.07 1.74 -1.08
N THR A 68 13.88 2.52 -0.04
CA THR A 68 12.74 2.39 0.88
C THR A 68 12.21 3.74 1.31
N LEU A 69 10.94 4.00 1.00
CA LEU A 69 10.22 5.15 1.52
C LEU A 69 9.60 4.77 2.87
N THR A 70 10.08 5.39 3.94
CA THR A 70 9.51 5.23 5.28
C THR A 70 8.62 6.41 5.64
N LEU A 71 7.37 6.14 5.99
CA LEU A 71 6.41 7.10 6.53
C LEU A 71 6.19 6.80 8.02
N LEU A 72 6.52 7.78 8.86
CA LEU A 72 6.38 7.68 10.32
C LEU A 72 5.47 8.79 10.86
N GLY A 73 4.33 8.42 11.45
CA GLY A 73 3.40 9.35 12.08
C GLY A 73 2.75 10.37 11.13
N ARG A 74 2.48 9.99 9.86
CA ARG A 74 2.06 10.94 8.81
C ARG A 74 0.72 10.55 8.15
N ASP A 75 -0.06 11.54 7.72
CA ASP A 75 -1.17 11.38 6.75
C ASP A 75 -0.67 11.85 5.38
N VAL A 76 -0.44 10.89 4.47
CA VAL A 76 0.06 11.14 3.13
C VAL A 76 -0.91 10.58 2.09
N ARG A 77 -1.19 11.36 1.06
CA ARG A 77 -2.05 10.97 -0.07
C ARG A 77 -1.31 11.18 -1.37
N ILE A 78 -1.12 10.11 -2.13
CA ILE A 78 -0.39 10.12 -3.40
C ILE A 78 -1.35 9.75 -4.52
N TYR A 79 -1.46 10.61 -5.51
CA TYR A 79 -2.29 10.43 -6.68
C TYR A 79 -1.40 10.45 -7.92
N GLY A 80 -1.33 9.32 -8.62
CA GLY A 80 -0.69 9.23 -9.92
C GLY A 80 -1.63 9.64 -11.06
N ASP A 81 -1.08 9.85 -12.23
CA ASP A 81 -1.84 10.06 -13.46
C ASP A 81 -2.59 8.77 -13.83
N THR A 82 -1.86 7.71 -14.13
CA THR A 82 -2.39 6.34 -14.24
C THR A 82 -1.39 5.34 -13.63
N ALA A 83 -1.85 4.16 -13.20
CA ALA A 83 -0.93 3.12 -12.74
C ALA A 83 0.04 2.66 -13.84
N ALA A 84 -0.36 2.74 -15.11
CA ALA A 84 0.50 2.36 -16.23
C ALA A 84 1.64 3.36 -16.50
N THR A 85 1.49 4.62 -16.10
CA THR A 85 2.43 5.70 -16.43
C THR A 85 3.13 6.32 -15.22
N THR A 86 2.68 6.02 -14.00
CA THR A 86 3.24 6.59 -12.76
C THR A 86 3.80 5.47 -11.90
N THR A 87 5.11 5.39 -11.77
CA THR A 87 5.81 4.34 -11.04
C THR A 87 6.61 4.90 -9.88
N LEU A 88 6.46 4.31 -8.69
CA LEU A 88 7.36 4.45 -7.55
C LEU A 88 8.32 3.25 -7.55
N GLN A 89 9.61 3.50 -7.76
CA GLN A 89 10.65 2.48 -7.65
C GLN A 89 11.17 2.36 -6.22
N GLY A 90 10.93 1.22 -5.60
CA GLY A 90 11.40 0.89 -4.25
C GLY A 90 10.32 0.29 -3.37
N ASN A 91 10.64 0.13 -2.09
CA ASN A 91 9.76 -0.41 -1.07
C ASN A 91 9.06 0.71 -0.28
N LEU A 92 7.96 0.38 0.38
CA LEU A 92 7.23 1.28 1.28
C LEU A 92 7.17 0.67 2.68
N VAL A 93 7.46 1.49 3.69
CA VAL A 93 7.24 1.17 5.10
C VAL A 93 6.36 2.25 5.72
N CYS A 94 5.24 1.87 6.29
CA CYS A 94 4.32 2.77 6.99
C CYS A 94 4.25 2.36 8.46
N GLU A 95 4.58 3.30 9.34
CA GLU A 95 4.54 3.14 10.80
C GLU A 95 3.67 4.23 11.41
N ASN A 96 2.65 3.85 12.16
CA ASN A 96 1.73 4.79 12.79
C ASN A 96 1.26 5.89 11.84
N SER A 97 1.08 5.56 10.57
CA SER A 97 0.81 6.50 9.47
C SER A 97 -0.44 6.10 8.70
N PHE A 98 -1.05 7.06 8.03
CA PHE A 98 -2.06 6.82 7.03
C PHE A 98 -1.50 7.13 5.64
N LEU A 99 -1.58 6.16 4.72
CA LEU A 99 -1.21 6.33 3.32
C LEU A 99 -2.40 6.01 2.42
N LEU A 100 -2.81 6.96 1.60
CA LEU A 100 -3.72 6.71 0.48
C LEU A 100 -2.93 6.81 -0.82
N MET A 101 -3.02 5.77 -1.64
CA MET A 101 -2.44 5.76 -2.99
C MET A 101 -3.52 5.48 -4.03
N ARG A 102 -3.47 6.20 -5.13
CA ARG A 102 -4.38 5.96 -6.24
C ARG A 102 -3.67 6.08 -7.58
N ARG A 103 -3.89 5.07 -8.46
CA ARG A 103 -3.35 5.06 -9.83
C ARG A 103 -1.82 5.15 -9.89
N VAL A 104 -1.14 4.36 -9.06
CA VAL A 104 0.31 4.31 -8.98
C VAL A 104 0.76 2.85 -9.06
N THR A 105 1.81 2.58 -9.80
CA THR A 105 2.56 1.33 -9.71
C THR A 105 3.66 1.48 -8.66
N ILE A 106 3.75 0.51 -7.74
CA ILE A 106 4.90 0.34 -6.86
C ILE A 106 5.73 -0.79 -7.44
N ASP A 107 6.97 -0.52 -7.75
CA ASP A 107 7.87 -1.46 -8.41
C ASP A 107 9.13 -1.67 -7.58
N SER A 108 9.29 -2.87 -7.03
CA SER A 108 10.50 -3.31 -6.32
C SER A 108 11.27 -4.39 -7.09
N THR A 109 11.00 -4.55 -8.39
CA THR A 109 11.64 -5.58 -9.22
C THR A 109 12.99 -5.16 -9.79
N ASP A 110 13.32 -3.86 -9.78
CA ASP A 110 14.62 -3.37 -10.23
C ASP A 110 15.75 -4.09 -9.49
N SER A 111 16.78 -4.52 -10.22
CA SER A 111 17.95 -5.19 -9.66
C SER A 111 18.65 -4.39 -8.56
N THR A 112 18.52 -3.07 -8.57
CA THR A 112 19.05 -2.18 -7.53
C THR A 112 18.16 -2.12 -6.29
N THR A 113 16.88 -2.46 -6.41
CA THR A 113 15.88 -2.44 -5.33
C THR A 113 15.40 -3.83 -4.95
N ALA A 114 15.59 -4.83 -5.82
CA ALA A 114 15.14 -6.20 -5.58
C ALA A 114 15.80 -6.80 -4.33
N ASN A 115 14.97 -7.15 -3.36
CA ASN A 115 15.37 -7.89 -2.18
C ASN A 115 14.41 -9.07 -2.01
N PRO A 116 14.82 -10.30 -2.36
CA PRO A 116 13.94 -11.47 -2.34
C PRO A 116 13.45 -11.86 -0.94
N THR A 117 14.05 -11.31 0.10
CA THR A 117 13.63 -11.56 1.49
C THR A 117 12.78 -10.43 2.07
N ALA A 118 12.73 -9.27 1.42
CA ALA A 118 11.94 -8.12 1.87
C ALA A 118 10.50 -8.19 1.37
N ASN A 119 9.64 -7.38 1.97
CA ASN A 119 8.29 -7.10 1.48
C ASN A 119 8.32 -5.79 0.70
N THR A 120 7.49 -5.67 -0.35
CA THR A 120 7.40 -4.43 -1.11
C THR A 120 6.69 -3.34 -0.31
N ILE A 121 5.61 -3.71 0.40
CA ILE A 121 4.90 -2.81 1.31
C ILE A 121 4.87 -3.45 2.69
N THR A 122 5.27 -2.70 3.72
CA THR A 122 5.15 -3.11 5.13
C THR A 122 4.31 -2.09 5.88
N LEU A 123 3.29 -2.56 6.57
CA LEU A 123 2.47 -1.79 7.50
C LEU A 123 2.69 -2.35 8.90
N GLN A 124 3.06 -1.49 9.83
CA GLN A 124 3.30 -1.87 11.22
C GLN A 124 2.96 -0.74 12.19
N TYR A 125 2.80 -1.08 13.48
CA TYR A 125 2.52 -0.10 14.54
C TYR A 125 1.26 0.75 14.28
N ARG A 126 0.12 0.11 13.99
CA ARG A 126 -1.17 0.78 13.72
C ARG A 126 -1.18 1.65 12.46
N ALA A 127 -0.37 1.29 11.48
CA ALA A 127 -0.42 1.97 10.19
C ALA A 127 -1.70 1.60 9.42
N ALA A 128 -2.12 2.49 8.56
CA ALA A 128 -3.25 2.25 7.67
C ALA A 128 -2.89 2.59 6.22
N ILE A 129 -3.27 1.72 5.28
CA ILE A 129 -3.14 2.01 3.86
C ILE A 129 -4.48 1.82 3.14
N ARG A 130 -4.74 2.71 2.18
CA ARG A 130 -5.77 2.51 1.17
C ARG A 130 -5.16 2.64 -0.22
N MET A 131 -5.31 1.60 -1.04
CA MET A 131 -4.88 1.61 -2.43
C MET A 131 -6.07 1.45 -3.36
N VAL A 132 -6.13 2.28 -4.40
CA VAL A 132 -7.22 2.27 -5.38
C VAL A 132 -6.63 2.31 -6.77
N ASP A 133 -6.99 1.34 -7.62
CA ASP A 133 -6.54 1.24 -9.01
C ASP A 133 -4.99 1.29 -9.11
N CYS A 134 -4.31 0.57 -8.22
CA CYS A 134 -2.85 0.51 -8.16
C CYS A 134 -2.31 -0.82 -8.73
N THR A 135 -1.01 -0.85 -9.01
CA THR A 135 -0.29 -2.09 -9.33
C THR A 135 0.89 -2.24 -8.37
N ILE A 136 1.17 -3.46 -7.94
CA ILE A 136 2.33 -3.79 -7.11
C ILE A 136 3.12 -4.86 -7.86
N ASN A 137 4.31 -4.49 -8.34
CA ASN A 137 5.28 -5.40 -8.90
C ASN A 137 6.36 -5.68 -7.84
N THR A 138 6.53 -6.93 -7.46
CA THR A 138 7.48 -7.32 -6.42
C THR A 138 8.42 -8.42 -6.89
N ALA A 139 9.67 -8.37 -6.44
CA ALA A 139 10.60 -9.50 -6.47
C ALA A 139 10.80 -10.08 -5.06
N GLY A 140 10.06 -9.57 -4.07
CA GLY A 140 10.21 -9.93 -2.67
C GLY A 140 9.41 -11.14 -2.22
N LYS A 141 9.51 -11.41 -0.92
CA LYS A 141 8.83 -12.53 -0.25
C LYS A 141 7.31 -12.35 -0.29
N ASN A 142 6.83 -11.23 0.25
CA ASN A 142 5.42 -10.84 0.19
C ASN A 142 5.31 -9.51 -0.56
N ALA A 143 4.23 -9.34 -1.33
CA ALA A 143 3.98 -8.03 -1.90
C ALA A 143 3.57 -7.04 -0.80
N ILE A 144 2.70 -7.48 0.11
CA ILE A 144 2.20 -6.65 1.20
C ILE A 144 2.29 -7.43 2.49
N ASN A 145 2.86 -6.82 3.53
CA ASN A 145 2.95 -7.34 4.89
C ASN A 145 2.24 -6.38 5.85
N ILE A 146 1.25 -6.87 6.59
CA ILE A 146 0.38 -6.08 7.48
C ILE A 146 0.48 -6.70 8.86
N THR A 147 1.04 -5.95 9.82
CA THR A 147 1.32 -6.45 11.18
C THR A 147 0.96 -5.41 12.24
N GLU A 148 0.92 -5.85 13.50
CA GLU A 148 0.87 -4.97 14.67
C GLU A 148 -0.31 -3.99 14.69
N MET A 149 -1.52 -4.54 14.61
CA MET A 149 -2.79 -3.79 14.64
C MET A 149 -2.93 -2.79 13.47
N SER A 150 -2.29 -3.08 12.35
CA SER A 150 -2.39 -2.26 11.15
C SER A 150 -3.57 -2.70 10.27
N ASN A 151 -4.03 -1.80 9.40
CA ASN A 151 -5.13 -2.11 8.52
C ASN A 151 -4.86 -1.71 7.07
N ALA A 152 -5.47 -2.46 6.14
CA ALA A 152 -5.34 -2.19 4.73
C ALA A 152 -6.68 -2.31 3.99
N ASN A 153 -6.86 -1.47 2.99
CA ASN A 153 -8.00 -1.52 2.10
C ASN A 153 -7.52 -1.40 0.65
N PHE A 154 -7.69 -2.46 -0.11
CA PHE A 154 -7.31 -2.55 -1.52
C PHE A 154 -8.56 -2.61 -2.39
N VAL A 155 -8.63 -1.77 -3.40
CA VAL A 155 -9.73 -1.72 -4.38
C VAL A 155 -9.14 -1.66 -5.77
N GLY A 156 -9.51 -2.58 -6.65
CA GLY A 156 -9.02 -2.60 -8.03
C GLY A 156 -7.49 -2.69 -8.16
N THR A 157 -6.81 -3.28 -7.16
CA THR A 157 -5.34 -3.36 -7.13
C THR A 157 -4.86 -4.69 -7.72
N THR A 158 -3.86 -4.62 -8.60
CA THR A 158 -3.20 -5.80 -9.18
C THR A 158 -1.88 -6.07 -8.48
N ILE A 159 -1.61 -7.33 -8.11
CA ILE A 159 -0.38 -7.77 -7.43
C ILE A 159 0.34 -8.79 -8.29
N ARG A 160 1.66 -8.61 -8.50
CA ARG A 160 2.51 -9.45 -9.34
C ARG A 160 3.81 -9.81 -8.64
N GLY A 161 4.29 -11.03 -8.87
CA GLY A 161 5.68 -11.44 -8.62
C GLY A 161 6.01 -11.90 -7.19
N ALA A 162 5.11 -11.88 -6.22
CA ALA A 162 5.39 -12.33 -4.85
C ALA A 162 5.82 -13.82 -4.83
N SER A 163 6.88 -14.13 -4.06
CA SER A 163 7.39 -15.50 -3.97
C SER A 163 6.66 -16.35 -2.92
N GLN A 164 6.08 -15.74 -1.88
CA GLN A 164 5.39 -16.44 -0.81
C GLN A 164 3.91 -16.07 -0.72
N TYR A 165 3.55 -14.81 -0.48
CA TYR A 165 2.16 -14.35 -0.40
C TYR A 165 1.96 -13.01 -1.13
N ALA A 166 0.80 -12.85 -1.78
CA ALA A 166 0.39 -11.55 -2.27
C ALA A 166 0.11 -10.60 -1.09
N VAL A 167 -0.62 -11.08 -0.07
CA VAL A 167 -0.89 -10.33 1.16
C VAL A 167 -0.66 -11.23 2.37
N TYR A 168 0.14 -10.77 3.31
CA TYR A 168 0.41 -11.43 4.58
C TYR A 168 -0.09 -10.57 5.72
N VAL A 169 -1.00 -11.09 6.55
CA VAL A 169 -1.69 -10.34 7.61
C VAL A 169 -1.48 -11.04 8.96
N ARG A 170 -0.96 -10.35 9.95
CA ARG A 170 -0.72 -10.90 11.30
C ARG A 170 -0.91 -9.86 12.42
N GLY A 171 -0.94 -10.35 13.68
CA GLY A 171 -0.83 -9.51 14.86
C GLY A 171 -2.02 -8.57 15.04
N LEU A 172 -3.25 -9.13 15.08
CA LEU A 172 -4.50 -8.39 15.28
C LEU A 172 -4.75 -7.33 14.20
N SER A 173 -4.27 -7.58 12.99
CA SER A 173 -4.38 -6.68 11.86
C SER A 173 -5.57 -7.07 10.97
N ASP A 174 -6.02 -6.15 10.12
CA ASP A 174 -7.08 -6.45 9.16
C ASP A 174 -6.74 -6.05 7.73
N ALA A 175 -7.29 -6.78 6.77
CA ALA A 175 -7.21 -6.46 5.36
C ALA A 175 -8.58 -6.59 4.68
N LYS A 176 -8.90 -5.62 3.82
CA LYS A 176 -10.07 -5.61 2.95
C LYS A 176 -9.61 -5.58 1.50
N ILE A 177 -10.00 -6.60 0.74
CA ILE A 177 -9.56 -6.83 -0.63
C ILE A 177 -10.80 -6.87 -1.54
N TYR A 178 -11.00 -5.82 -2.33
CA TYR A 178 -12.18 -5.67 -3.18
C TYR A 178 -11.77 -5.56 -4.65
N THR A 179 -12.32 -6.42 -5.50
CA THR A 179 -12.08 -6.40 -6.96
C THR A 179 -10.59 -6.37 -7.35
N CYS A 180 -9.74 -6.96 -6.51
CA CYS A 180 -8.31 -7.04 -6.76
C CYS A 180 -7.95 -8.25 -7.62
N THR A 181 -6.78 -8.22 -8.25
CA THR A 181 -6.23 -9.32 -9.04
C THR A 181 -4.91 -9.78 -8.43
N ASP A 182 -4.81 -11.08 -8.13
CA ASP A 182 -3.55 -11.72 -7.75
C ASP A 182 -3.00 -12.52 -8.93
N GLU A 183 -2.03 -11.94 -9.64
CA GLU A 183 -1.31 -12.64 -10.71
C GLU A 183 -0.17 -13.51 -10.16
N THR A 184 0.12 -13.45 -8.86
CA THR A 184 1.13 -14.29 -8.23
C THR A 184 0.63 -15.71 -7.96
N THR A 185 -0.69 -15.92 -7.88
CA THR A 185 -1.37 -17.15 -7.44
C THR A 185 -0.99 -17.58 -6.02
N LYS A 186 -0.38 -16.70 -5.23
CA LYS A 186 0.07 -16.96 -3.85
C LYS A 186 -0.97 -16.58 -2.81
N GLY A 187 -1.87 -15.67 -3.17
CA GLY A 187 -3.02 -15.30 -2.35
C GLY A 187 -2.70 -14.62 -1.04
N VAL A 188 -3.60 -14.82 -0.09
CA VAL A 188 -3.56 -14.21 1.24
C VAL A 188 -3.21 -15.25 2.30
N HIS A 189 -2.33 -14.87 3.23
CA HIS A 189 -2.16 -15.61 4.48
C HIS A 189 -2.58 -14.73 5.66
N ALA A 190 -3.45 -15.26 6.51
CA ALA A 190 -3.88 -14.62 7.74
C ALA A 190 -3.36 -15.41 8.96
N GLY A 191 -2.83 -14.70 9.96
CA GLY A 191 -2.30 -15.29 11.19
C GLY A 191 -2.43 -14.35 12.40
N GLY A 192 -2.28 -14.90 13.62
CA GLY A 192 -2.19 -14.11 14.85
C GLY A 192 -3.41 -13.28 15.19
N GLY A 193 -4.64 -13.81 15.05
CA GLY A 193 -5.89 -13.15 15.39
C GLY A 193 -6.35 -12.09 14.41
N SER A 194 -5.87 -12.16 13.16
CA SER A 194 -6.18 -11.18 12.12
C SER A 194 -7.54 -11.44 11.47
N VAL A 195 -8.08 -10.41 10.81
CA VAL A 195 -9.34 -10.51 10.04
C VAL A 195 -9.11 -10.11 8.59
N VAL A 196 -9.56 -10.94 7.66
CA VAL A 196 -9.43 -10.66 6.23
C VAL A 196 -10.78 -10.75 5.54
N TYR A 197 -11.11 -9.72 4.77
CA TYR A 197 -12.28 -9.70 3.89
C TYR A 197 -11.83 -9.73 2.43
N ILE A 198 -12.22 -10.76 1.71
CA ILE A 198 -11.98 -10.89 0.27
C ILE A 198 -13.33 -10.82 -0.42
N ASN A 199 -13.55 -9.80 -1.22
CA ASN A 199 -14.73 -9.68 -2.06
C ASN A 199 -14.29 -9.49 -3.50
N ASN A 200 -14.44 -10.53 -4.30
CA ASN A 200 -13.97 -10.57 -5.67
C ASN A 200 -15.11 -10.83 -6.65
N ALA A 201 -15.92 -9.81 -6.87
CA ALA A 201 -17.06 -9.88 -7.76
C ALA A 201 -16.70 -10.18 -9.23
N THR A 202 -15.45 -10.22 -9.62
CA THR A 202 -14.99 -10.39 -11.01
C THR A 202 -14.32 -11.73 -11.31
N GLY A 203 -14.40 -12.71 -10.41
CA GLY A 203 -13.97 -14.10 -10.69
C GLY A 203 -12.46 -14.36 -10.64
N ALA A 204 -11.62 -13.40 -10.29
CA ALA A 204 -10.22 -13.67 -9.97
C ALA A 204 -10.15 -14.32 -8.58
N SER A 205 -9.66 -15.55 -8.49
CA SER A 205 -9.52 -16.24 -7.21
C SER A 205 -8.30 -15.73 -6.48
N PHE A 206 -8.51 -15.07 -5.34
CA PHE A 206 -7.47 -14.89 -4.34
C PHE A 206 -7.43 -16.16 -3.47
N PRO A 207 -6.48 -17.08 -3.66
CA PRO A 207 -6.33 -18.19 -2.75
C PRO A 207 -6.00 -17.65 -1.36
N TYR A 208 -6.44 -18.34 -0.32
CA TYR A 208 -6.16 -17.92 1.05
C TYR A 208 -5.67 -19.12 1.87
N THR A 209 -4.82 -18.83 2.83
CA THR A 209 -4.41 -19.73 3.91
C THR A 209 -4.58 -19.01 5.24
N ASN A 210 -4.95 -19.74 6.28
CA ASN A 210 -5.08 -19.17 7.62
C ASN A 210 -4.60 -20.16 8.67
N ASP A 211 -4.10 -19.63 9.79
CA ASP A 211 -3.83 -20.38 11.01
C ASP A 211 -5.16 -20.62 11.75
N SER A 212 -5.17 -21.29 12.89
CA SER A 212 -6.38 -21.76 13.56
C SER A 212 -7.20 -20.69 14.31
N SER A 213 -6.73 -19.44 14.40
CA SER A 213 -7.35 -18.38 15.22
C SER A 213 -7.85 -17.16 14.42
N GLU A 214 -7.77 -17.22 13.10
CA GLU A 214 -8.09 -16.11 12.22
C GLU A 214 -9.47 -16.20 11.64
N ILE A 215 -10.00 -15.04 11.26
CA ILE A 215 -11.30 -14.92 10.60
C ILE A 215 -11.08 -14.44 9.16
N VAL A 216 -11.44 -15.28 8.20
CA VAL A 216 -11.42 -14.93 6.78
C VAL A 216 -12.85 -14.97 6.25
N PHE A 217 -13.26 -13.88 5.59
CA PHE A 217 -14.51 -13.79 4.86
C PHE A 217 -14.24 -13.77 3.36
N VAL A 218 -14.93 -14.62 2.61
CA VAL A 218 -14.93 -14.60 1.15
C VAL A 218 -16.37 -14.35 0.70
N ASP A 219 -16.59 -13.30 -0.08
CA ASP A 219 -17.90 -12.86 -0.56
C ASP A 219 -18.98 -12.81 0.54
N GLY A 220 -18.59 -12.26 1.70
CA GLY A 220 -19.46 -12.09 2.86
C GLY A 220 -19.68 -13.34 3.70
N ARG A 221 -19.12 -14.48 3.33
CA ARG A 221 -19.22 -15.74 4.10
C ARG A 221 -17.93 -15.96 4.88
N GLN A 222 -18.06 -16.26 6.16
CA GLN A 222 -16.90 -16.68 6.95
C GLN A 222 -16.46 -18.07 6.47
N VAL A 223 -15.16 -18.21 6.22
CA VAL A 223 -14.52 -19.48 5.89
C VAL A 223 -13.70 -19.96 7.07
N LEU A 224 -13.91 -21.22 7.43
CA LEU A 224 -13.16 -21.83 8.54
C LEU A 224 -11.71 -22.11 8.15
N PRO A 225 -10.79 -22.19 9.13
CA PRO A 225 -9.41 -22.57 8.88
C PRO A 225 -9.36 -23.89 8.10
N LYS A 226 -8.58 -23.95 7.03
CA LYS A 226 -8.20 -25.21 6.41
C LYS A 226 -7.18 -25.90 7.33
N THR A 227 -7.65 -26.60 8.32
CA THR A 227 -6.80 -27.61 8.97
C THR A 227 -6.64 -28.79 7.99
N THR A 228 -5.43 -29.18 7.73
CA THR A 228 -5.03 -30.20 6.76
C THR A 228 -5.52 -31.62 7.10
N THR A 229 -6.45 -31.80 8.01
CA THR A 229 -6.98 -33.10 8.43
C THR A 229 -8.39 -33.03 9.04
N VAL A 230 -9.36 -32.42 8.36
CA VAL A 230 -10.78 -32.77 8.60
C VAL A 230 -11.50 -32.71 7.26
N SER A 231 -12.07 -33.84 6.85
CA SER A 231 -12.97 -33.96 5.72
C SER A 231 -14.06 -32.88 5.74
N ASP A 232 -14.32 -32.29 4.58
CA ASP A 232 -15.34 -31.28 4.32
C ASP A 232 -16.65 -31.61 5.08
N VAL A 233 -16.88 -30.89 6.17
CA VAL A 233 -18.22 -30.83 6.74
C VAL A 233 -18.94 -29.73 6.01
N ALA A 234 -19.72 -30.10 5.00
CA ALA A 234 -20.72 -29.25 4.42
C ALA A 234 -21.66 -28.77 5.54
N MET A 235 -21.62 -27.48 5.84
CA MET A 235 -22.64 -26.89 6.70
C MET A 235 -23.90 -26.73 5.88
N ASP A 236 -24.89 -27.58 6.19
CA ASP A 236 -26.25 -27.46 5.67
C ASP A 236 -26.79 -26.05 5.96
N SER A 237 -27.36 -25.44 4.94
CA SER A 237 -28.09 -24.18 5.06
C SER A 237 -29.28 -24.41 6.02
N PRO A 238 -29.50 -23.54 7.01
CA PRO A 238 -30.80 -23.53 7.68
C PRO A 238 -31.85 -23.01 6.70
N ASN A 239 -32.93 -23.75 6.56
CA ASN A 239 -34.16 -23.40 5.86
C ASN A 239 -34.72 -22.03 6.29
#